data_4de2b73968ca38395f492236acff51b3
#
_entry.id   4de2b73968ca38395f492236acff51b3
#
_cell.length_a   1.000
_cell.length_b   1.000
_cell.length_c   1.000
_cell.angle_alpha   90.00
_cell.angle_beta   90.00
_cell.angle_gamma   90.00
#
_symmetry.space_group_name_H-M   'P 1'
#
loop_
_entity.id
_entity.type
_entity.pdbx_description
1 polymer ?
#
loop_
_entity_poly.entity_id
_entity_poly.type
_entity_poly.pdbx_seq_one_letter_code
_entity_poly.pdbx_strand_id
1 'polypeptide(L)' 'MANFKVGDDVNWNSEAGRVSGKIIKVHTKDFDYKGYTHHATADDPQYEIKSHKTDHVAAHKGSALTKIKGKKD' A
#
# COMPACT_ATOMS: atom_id res chain seq x y z
N MET A 1 0.61 7.89 -12.81
CA MET A 1 0.07 6.66 -12.42
C MET A 1 0.96 5.91 -11.51
N ALA A 2 0.51 5.62 -10.36
CA ALA A 2 1.31 4.91 -9.39
C ALA A 2 1.16 3.42 -9.61
N ASN A 3 2.23 2.78 -10.05
CA ASN A 3 2.24 1.33 -10.21
C ASN A 3 3.26 0.76 -9.26
N PHE A 4 2.77 -0.04 -8.33
CA PHE A 4 3.61 -0.70 -7.35
C PHE A 4 3.43 -2.20 -7.47
N LYS A 5 4.36 -2.95 -6.91
CA LYS A 5 4.28 -4.39 -6.92
C LYS A 5 4.72 -4.94 -5.58
N VAL A 6 4.42 -6.19 -5.36
CA VAL A 6 4.83 -6.87 -4.13
C VAL A 6 6.33 -6.73 -3.96
N GLY A 7 6.74 -6.35 -2.77
CA GLY A 7 8.14 -6.14 -2.45
C GLY A 7 8.59 -4.68 -2.51
N ASP A 8 7.77 -3.80 -3.11
CA ASP A 8 8.13 -2.39 -3.16
C ASP A 8 7.99 -1.76 -1.78
N ASP A 9 8.92 -0.86 -1.47
CA ASP A 9 8.84 -0.07 -0.25
C ASP A 9 8.17 1.25 -0.57
N VAL A 10 7.20 1.61 0.26
CA VAL A 10 6.40 2.82 0.05
C VAL A 10 6.19 3.53 1.37
N ASN A 11 5.76 4.78 1.30
CA ASN A 11 5.30 5.47 2.48
C ASN A 11 3.99 6.18 2.19
N TRP A 12 3.30 6.53 3.26
CA TRP A 12 2.04 7.26 3.17
C TRP A 12 1.84 8.05 4.45
N ASN A 13 0.93 9.03 4.39
CA ASN A 13 0.61 9.83 5.56
C ASN A 13 -0.55 9.20 6.31
N SER A 14 -0.41 9.08 7.61
CA SER A 14 -1.47 8.63 8.48
C SER A 14 -1.73 9.68 9.53
N GLU A 15 -2.70 9.42 10.40
CA GLU A 15 -2.97 10.35 11.50
C GLU A 15 -1.78 10.47 12.44
N ALA A 16 -0.98 9.44 12.51
CA ALA A 16 0.20 9.43 13.38
C ALA A 16 1.44 10.00 12.69
N GLY A 17 1.29 10.48 11.45
CA GLY A 17 2.41 11.01 10.68
C GLY A 17 2.76 10.09 9.53
N ARG A 18 3.96 10.24 9.02
CA ARG A 18 4.38 9.45 7.87
C ARG A 18 4.76 8.04 8.30
N VAL A 19 4.23 7.08 7.58
CA VAL A 19 4.46 5.66 7.85
C VAL A 19 5.05 5.02 6.60
N SER A 20 5.96 4.08 6.78
CA SER A 20 6.50 3.33 5.66
C SER A 20 6.23 1.85 5.84
N GLY A 21 6.22 1.14 4.73
CA GLY A 21 5.99 -0.30 4.75
C GLY A 21 6.34 -0.92 3.42
N LYS A 22 6.13 -2.22 3.35
CA LYS A 22 6.40 -3.00 2.15
C LYS A 22 5.09 -3.56 1.61
N ILE A 23 4.92 -3.46 0.31
CA ILE A 23 3.73 -4.00 -0.34
C ILE A 23 3.79 -5.52 -0.30
N ILE A 24 2.75 -6.13 0.24
CA ILE A 24 2.67 -7.58 0.35
C ILE A 24 1.61 -8.16 -0.55
N LYS A 25 0.71 -7.34 -1.08
CA LYS A 25 -0.32 -7.83 -1.97
C LYS A 25 -0.86 -6.69 -2.83
N VAL A 26 -1.23 -7.01 -4.05
CA VAL A 26 -1.83 -6.05 -4.96
C VAL A 26 -3.22 -6.58 -5.33
N HIS A 27 -4.22 -5.71 -5.23
CA HIS A 27 -5.59 -6.04 -5.56
C HIS A 27 -6.04 -5.21 -6.76
N THR A 28 -6.53 -5.89 -7.77
CA THR A 28 -7.07 -5.22 -8.96
C THR A 28 -8.56 -5.49 -9.12
N LYS A 29 -9.17 -6.06 -8.10
CA LYS A 29 -10.61 -6.32 -8.04
C LYS A 29 -11.06 -5.99 -6.64
N ASP A 30 -12.37 -5.83 -6.47
CA ASP A 30 -12.91 -5.62 -5.13
C ASP A 30 -12.50 -6.75 -4.21
N PHE A 31 -12.23 -6.40 -2.96
CA PHE A 31 -11.82 -7.39 -1.98
C PHE A 31 -12.33 -6.98 -0.60
N ASP A 32 -12.52 -7.97 0.26
CA ASP A 32 -12.93 -7.72 1.63
C ASP A 32 -11.70 -7.64 2.51
N TYR A 33 -11.67 -6.61 3.35
CA TYR A 33 -10.55 -6.41 4.26
C TYR A 33 -11.11 -5.89 5.58
N LYS A 34 -10.93 -6.65 6.63
CA LYS A 34 -11.37 -6.30 7.98
C LYS A 34 -12.84 -5.91 8.02
N GLY A 35 -13.67 -6.67 7.32
CA GLY A 35 -15.11 -6.47 7.35
C GLY A 35 -15.64 -5.42 6.41
N TYR A 36 -14.77 -4.81 5.60
CA TYR A 36 -15.17 -3.84 4.61
C TYR A 36 -14.83 -4.31 3.22
N THR A 37 -15.67 -3.96 2.27
CA THR A 37 -15.38 -4.20 0.88
C THR A 37 -14.62 -3.00 0.34
N HIS A 38 -13.42 -3.25 -0.15
CA HIS A 38 -12.60 -2.22 -0.77
C HIS A 38 -12.72 -2.37 -2.28
N HIS A 39 -12.88 -1.26 -2.96
CA HIS A 39 -13.03 -1.26 -4.40
C HIS A 39 -11.69 -1.03 -5.07
N ALA A 40 -11.34 -1.93 -5.97
CA ALA A 40 -10.10 -1.81 -6.71
C ALA A 40 -10.34 -2.24 -8.14
N THR A 41 -9.55 -1.70 -9.06
CA THR A 41 -9.61 -2.08 -10.48
C THR A 41 -8.18 -2.17 -10.99
N ALA A 42 -8.05 -2.68 -12.21
CA ALA A 42 -6.72 -2.73 -12.82
C ALA A 42 -6.14 -1.34 -13.06
N ASP A 43 -7.02 -0.34 -13.27
CA ASP A 43 -6.58 1.04 -13.46
C ASP A 43 -6.35 1.78 -12.16
N ASP A 44 -6.94 1.30 -11.07
CA ASP A 44 -6.84 1.95 -9.77
C ASP A 44 -6.72 0.85 -8.70
N PRO A 45 -5.60 0.16 -8.66
CA PRO A 45 -5.45 -0.95 -7.72
C PRO A 45 -5.30 -0.47 -6.29
N GLN A 46 -5.60 -1.36 -5.37
CA GLN A 46 -5.30 -1.13 -3.97
C GLN A 46 -4.20 -2.08 -3.53
N TYR A 47 -3.45 -1.65 -2.55
CA TYR A 47 -2.28 -2.38 -2.10
C TYR A 47 -2.40 -2.65 -0.61
N GLU A 48 -2.05 -3.87 -0.22
CA GLU A 48 -1.87 -4.19 1.20
C GLU A 48 -0.41 -4.00 1.52
N ILE A 49 -0.15 -3.22 2.57
CA ILE A 49 1.20 -2.84 2.93
C ILE A 49 1.43 -3.21 4.39
N LYS A 50 2.53 -3.86 4.67
CA LYS A 50 2.91 -4.19 6.03
C LYS A 50 3.85 -3.12 6.53
N SER A 51 3.52 -2.50 7.66
CA SER A 51 4.34 -1.45 8.23
C SER A 51 5.72 -1.98 8.62
N HIS A 52 6.75 -1.17 8.38
CA HIS A 52 8.11 -1.55 8.78
C HIS A 52 8.31 -1.53 10.29
N LYS A 53 7.56 -0.68 10.99
CA LYS A 53 7.75 -0.55 12.41
C LYS A 53 6.93 -1.50 13.24
N THR A 54 5.83 -1.95 12.70
CA THR A 54 4.91 -2.83 13.42
C THR A 54 4.48 -3.92 12.48
N ASP A 55 3.69 -4.85 13.00
CA ASP A 55 3.14 -5.91 12.17
C ASP A 55 1.78 -5.53 11.57
N HIS A 56 1.41 -4.25 11.68
CA HIS A 56 0.13 -3.82 11.15
C HIS A 56 0.15 -3.83 9.63
N VAL A 57 -0.97 -4.23 9.07
CA VAL A 57 -1.17 -4.22 7.63
C VAL A 57 -2.25 -3.18 7.33
N ALA A 58 -2.05 -2.40 6.30
CA ALA A 58 -3.02 -1.41 5.86
C ALA A 58 -3.30 -1.60 4.39
N ALA A 59 -4.46 -1.14 3.94
CA ALA A 59 -4.84 -1.18 2.54
C ALA A 59 -5.06 0.24 2.05
N HIS A 60 -4.34 0.63 1.00
CA HIS A 60 -4.43 1.98 0.44
C HIS A 60 -4.39 1.93 -1.07
N LYS A 61 -5.01 2.92 -1.69
CA LYS A 61 -4.89 3.09 -3.13
C LYS A 61 -3.51 3.61 -3.48
N GLY A 62 -3.08 3.34 -4.69
CA GLY A 62 -1.76 3.77 -5.14
C GLY A 62 -1.57 5.27 -5.05
N SER A 63 -2.65 6.05 -5.24
CA SER A 63 -2.55 7.50 -5.17
C SER A 63 -2.19 8.00 -3.78
N ALA A 64 -2.41 7.19 -2.75
CA ALA A 64 -2.06 7.56 -1.38
C ALA A 64 -0.63 7.17 -1.02
N LEU A 65 0.07 6.49 -1.90
CA LEU A 65 1.39 5.93 -1.62
C LEU A 65 2.47 6.65 -2.39
N THR A 66 3.65 6.74 -1.80
CA THR A 66 4.84 7.25 -2.47
C THR A 66 5.91 6.19 -2.40
N LYS A 67 6.49 5.86 -3.54
CA LYS A 67 7.55 4.86 -3.56
C LYS A 67 8.81 5.43 -2.94
N ILE A 68 9.43 4.66 -2.06
CA ILE A 68 10.70 5.05 -1.46
C ILE A 68 11.80 4.69 -2.45
N LYS A 69 12.58 5.69 -2.86
CA LYS A 69 13.66 5.43 -3.74
C LYS A 69 14.89 5.19 -2.98
N GLY A 70 15.55 4.71 -3.20
CA GLY A 70 16.57 4.71 -2.49
C GLY A 70 17.42 4.11 -2.11
N LYS A 71 17.55 3.81 -2.20
CA LYS A 71 18.34 3.26 -1.55
C LYS A 71 19.30 2.77 -2.28
N LYS A 72 19.72 2.80 -2.76
CA LYS A 72 20.42 2.51 -3.24
C LYS A 72 21.05 2.10 -3.07
N ASP A 73 21.15 1.81 -3.22
CA ASP A 73 21.72 1.48 -3.05
C ASP A 73 22.12 1.31 -3.32
#